data_f5181db1fb17be790f89f5cd24224a36
#
_entry.id   f5181db1fb17be790f89f5cd24224a36
#
_cell.length_a   1.000
_cell.length_b   1.000
_cell.length_c   1.000
_cell.angle_alpha   90.00
_cell.angle_beta   90.00
_cell.angle_gamma   90.00
#
_symmetry.space_group_name_H-M   'P 1'
#
loop_
_entity.id
_entity.type
_entity.pdbx_description
1 polymer ?
#
loop_
_entity_poly.entity_id
_entity_poly.type
_entity_poly.pdbx_seq_one_letter_code
_entity_poly.pdbx_strand_id
1 'polypeptide(L)'
;EIQQGLLPRRKPDLPGYEVEAVWQSAREMAGDFYDYFMLNEESFGTVIADVSDKGAPSALFMAVARSMIRSYAYAGLPPRETLSQTNDLILDDAESGMFVTVYHSVFYKDGRSININAGHNPPVIYRAATGTTSLMPQGGRAIGWFPHNPLSEVELKLEPGDVIVYYTD
;
A
#
# COMPACT_ATOMS: atom_id res chain seq x y z
N GLU A 1 18.92 8.75 6.04
CA GLU A 1 18.49 10.04 5.42
C GLU A 1 17.91 9.85 4.00
N ILE A 2 18.53 9.04 3.10
CA ILE A 2 18.05 8.86 1.71
C ILE A 2 16.66 8.22 1.68
N GLN A 3 16.42 7.14 2.42
CA GLN A 3 15.11 6.47 2.48
C GLN A 3 14.00 7.36 3.02
N GLN A 4 14.27 8.15 4.06
CA GLN A 4 13.32 9.14 4.57
C GLN A 4 12.94 10.17 3.51
N GLY A 5 13.85 10.48 2.60
CA GLY A 5 13.60 11.37 1.46
C GLY A 5 12.64 10.78 0.41
N LEU A 6 12.47 9.45 0.39
CA LEU A 6 11.53 8.77 -0.49
C LEU A 6 10.10 8.72 0.08
N LEU A 7 9.95 8.86 1.40
CA LEU A 7 8.61 8.87 2.01
C LEU A 7 7.81 10.12 1.57
N PRO A 8 6.48 10.02 1.52
CA PRO A 8 5.66 11.13 1.04
C PRO A 8 5.75 12.33 1.98
N ARG A 9 5.92 13.51 1.41
CA ARG A 9 6.07 14.78 2.16
C ARG A 9 4.76 15.52 2.35
N ARG A 10 3.76 15.24 1.54
CA ARG A 10 2.46 15.91 1.57
C ARG A 10 1.36 14.88 1.77
N LYS A 11 0.53 15.13 2.77
CA LYS A 11 -0.66 14.33 3.03
C LYS A 11 -1.70 14.53 1.93
N PRO A 12 -2.54 13.51 1.65
CA PRO A 12 -3.68 13.68 0.80
C PRO A 12 -4.61 14.78 1.33
N ASP A 13 -5.09 15.62 0.46
CA ASP A 13 -6.07 16.67 0.76
C ASP A 13 -7.38 16.34 0.03
N LEU A 14 -8.14 15.42 0.60
CA LEU A 14 -9.46 15.06 0.13
C LEU A 14 -10.47 15.36 1.23
N PRO A 15 -11.46 16.27 1.01
CA PRO A 15 -12.44 16.61 2.01
C PRO A 15 -13.15 15.38 2.59
N GLY A 16 -13.26 15.32 3.92
CA GLY A 16 -13.87 14.21 4.65
C GLY A 16 -12.87 13.14 5.11
N TYR A 17 -11.61 13.23 4.70
CA TYR A 17 -10.54 12.32 5.12
C TYR A 17 -9.43 13.04 5.87
N GLU A 18 -8.88 12.35 6.84
CA GLU A 18 -7.65 12.74 7.53
C GLU A 18 -6.68 11.57 7.51
N VAL A 19 -5.43 11.82 7.16
CA VAL A 19 -4.38 10.79 7.06
C VAL A 19 -3.19 11.18 7.89
N GLU A 20 -2.77 10.27 8.77
CA GLU A 20 -1.53 10.38 9.54
C GLU A 20 -0.65 9.16 9.29
N ALA A 21 0.66 9.37 9.32
CA ALA A 21 1.63 8.29 9.19
C ALA A 21 2.81 8.51 10.14
N VAL A 22 3.27 7.41 10.73
CA VAL A 22 4.48 7.34 11.54
C VAL A 22 5.39 6.29 10.94
N TRP A 23 6.63 6.63 10.72
CA TRP A 23 7.65 5.69 10.27
C TRP A 23 8.86 5.75 11.18
N GLN A 24 9.20 4.62 11.75
CA GLN A 24 10.34 4.49 12.64
C GLN A 24 11.16 3.26 12.23
N SER A 25 12.31 3.49 11.65
CA SER A 25 13.20 2.40 11.29
C SER A 25 13.85 1.81 12.55
N ALA A 26 13.82 0.49 12.67
CA ALA A 26 14.55 -0.23 13.72
C ALA A 26 16.07 -0.29 13.44
N ARG A 27 16.50 0.00 12.20
CA ARG A 27 17.90 -0.04 11.75
C ARG A 27 18.21 1.14 10.82
N GLU A 28 19.47 1.24 10.39
CA GLU A 28 19.90 2.28 9.44
C GLU A 28 19.17 2.22 8.08
N MET A 29 18.72 1.03 7.68
CA MET A 29 17.96 0.78 6.45
C MET A 29 16.80 -0.17 6.73
N ALA A 30 15.61 0.18 6.23
CA ALA A 30 14.39 -0.60 6.35
C ALA A 30 13.85 -1.04 4.97
N GLY A 31 13.22 -2.23 4.93
CA GLY A 31 12.44 -2.68 3.78
C GLY A 31 11.03 -2.10 3.77
N ASP A 32 10.54 -1.71 4.94
CA ASP A 32 9.20 -1.16 5.13
C ASP A 32 9.04 0.21 4.52
N PHE A 33 7.90 0.45 3.91
CA PHE A 33 7.52 1.78 3.46
C PHE A 33 6.02 1.99 3.47
N TYR A 34 5.63 3.25 3.49
CA TYR A 34 4.29 3.68 3.17
C TYR A 34 4.34 4.76 2.08
N ASP A 35 3.26 4.89 1.36
CA ASP A 35 3.05 5.99 0.44
C ASP A 35 1.59 6.41 0.46
N TYR A 36 1.33 7.66 0.17
CA TYR A 36 0.01 8.18 -0.11
C TYR A 36 0.11 9.30 -1.14
N PHE A 37 -0.85 9.38 -2.02
CA PHE A 37 -0.82 10.33 -3.11
C PHE A 37 -2.22 10.62 -3.65
N MET A 38 -2.48 11.88 -3.99
CA MET A 38 -3.68 12.25 -4.72
C MET A 38 -3.62 11.65 -6.12
N LEU A 39 -4.70 10.99 -6.56
CA LEU A 39 -4.84 10.50 -7.93
C LEU A 39 -5.52 11.53 -8.81
N ASN A 40 -6.51 12.19 -8.25
CA ASN A 40 -7.27 13.31 -8.85
C ASN A 40 -7.99 14.08 -7.72
N GLU A 41 -8.88 15.00 -8.05
CA GLU A 41 -9.64 15.79 -7.07
C GLU A 41 -10.68 14.96 -6.28
N GLU A 42 -10.99 13.73 -6.72
CA GLU A 42 -12.03 12.87 -6.16
C GLU A 42 -11.50 11.64 -5.43
N SER A 43 -10.17 11.37 -5.51
CA SER A 43 -9.59 10.17 -4.94
C SER A 43 -8.10 10.28 -4.58
N PHE A 44 -7.69 9.50 -3.59
CA PHE A 44 -6.28 9.30 -3.25
C PHE A 44 -5.96 7.82 -3.02
N GLY A 45 -4.72 7.46 -3.26
CA GLY A 45 -4.19 6.13 -2.99
C GLY A 45 -3.34 6.10 -1.72
N THR A 46 -3.35 4.95 -1.05
CA THR A 46 -2.44 4.61 0.04
C THR A 46 -1.77 3.28 -0.24
N VAL A 47 -0.53 3.18 0.18
CA VAL A 47 0.26 1.95 0.10
C VAL A 47 0.98 1.76 1.43
N ILE A 48 0.94 0.54 1.96
CA ILE A 48 1.85 0.09 3.00
C ILE A 48 2.47 -1.23 2.56
N ALA A 49 3.75 -1.40 2.78
CA ALA A 49 4.48 -2.53 2.24
C ALA A 49 5.70 -2.88 3.09
N ASP A 50 6.06 -4.16 3.04
CA ASP A 50 7.26 -4.70 3.67
C ASP A 50 8.00 -5.61 2.68
N VAL A 51 9.24 -5.26 2.40
CA VAL A 51 10.14 -6.02 1.54
C VAL A 51 10.80 -7.13 2.33
N SER A 52 10.77 -8.35 1.79
CA SER A 52 11.55 -9.45 2.32
C SER A 52 13.04 -9.10 2.39
N ASP A 53 13.75 -9.73 3.35
CA ASP A 53 15.17 -9.43 3.57
C ASP A 53 15.43 -8.11 4.33
N LYS A 54 16.69 -7.78 4.54
CA LYS A 54 17.11 -6.61 5.33
C LYS A 54 18.34 -5.93 4.73
N GLY A 55 18.51 -4.66 5.06
CA GLY A 55 19.67 -3.89 4.68
C GLY A 55 19.57 -3.24 3.29
N ALA A 56 20.71 -2.98 2.66
CA ALA A 56 20.78 -2.22 1.42
C ALA A 56 19.98 -2.85 0.24
N PRO A 57 20.00 -4.18 0.04
CA PRO A 57 19.20 -4.78 -1.04
C PRO A 57 17.70 -4.53 -0.87
N SER A 58 17.16 -4.74 0.33
CA SER A 58 15.72 -4.48 0.58
C SER A 58 15.34 -3.01 0.44
N ALA A 59 16.24 -2.11 0.83
CA ALA A 59 16.05 -0.68 0.67
C ALA A 59 15.99 -0.24 -0.81
N LEU A 60 16.82 -0.81 -1.66
CA LEU A 60 16.77 -0.57 -3.11
C LEU A 60 15.51 -1.16 -3.75
N PHE A 61 15.17 -2.38 -3.38
CA PHE A 61 13.96 -3.04 -3.85
C PHE A 61 12.70 -2.26 -3.45
N MET A 62 12.67 -1.75 -2.21
CA MET A 62 11.61 -0.86 -1.72
C MET A 62 11.45 0.37 -2.62
N ALA A 63 12.54 1.04 -2.95
CA ALA A 63 12.50 2.24 -3.79
C ALA A 63 11.95 1.95 -5.19
N VAL A 64 12.33 0.81 -5.76
CA VAL A 64 11.83 0.35 -7.06
C VAL A 64 10.34 0.00 -6.99
N ALA A 65 9.94 -0.86 -6.05
CA ALA A 65 8.54 -1.29 -5.89
C ALA A 65 7.61 -0.08 -5.66
N ARG A 66 8.00 0.82 -4.75
CA ARG A 66 7.26 2.05 -4.49
C ARG A 66 7.09 2.90 -5.76
N SER A 67 8.17 3.09 -6.51
CA SER A 67 8.15 3.93 -7.72
C SER A 67 7.27 3.32 -8.81
N MET A 68 7.29 2.00 -8.97
CA MET A 68 6.43 1.29 -9.93
C MET A 68 4.95 1.42 -9.55
N ILE A 69 4.59 1.12 -8.30
CA ILE A 69 3.20 1.22 -7.83
C ILE A 69 2.68 2.63 -8.05
N ARG A 70 3.45 3.63 -7.65
CA ARG A 70 3.08 5.04 -7.82
C ARG A 70 2.92 5.44 -9.28
N SER A 71 3.82 5.01 -10.15
CA SER A 71 3.78 5.32 -11.59
C SER A 71 2.56 4.73 -12.27
N TYR A 72 2.25 3.46 -11.99
CA TYR A 72 1.06 2.82 -12.54
C TYR A 72 -0.24 3.44 -12.03
N ALA A 73 -0.30 3.77 -10.75
CA ALA A 73 -1.45 4.46 -10.16
C ALA A 73 -1.67 5.84 -10.80
N TYR A 74 -0.61 6.63 -11.01
CA TYR A 74 -0.70 7.92 -11.70
C TYR A 74 -1.02 7.80 -13.19
N ALA A 75 -0.65 6.69 -13.82
CA ALA A 75 -1.05 6.39 -15.18
C ALA A 75 -2.55 6.02 -15.30
N GLY A 76 -3.26 5.93 -14.17
CA GLY A 76 -4.69 5.67 -14.13
C GLY A 76 -5.07 4.18 -14.11
N LEU A 77 -4.12 3.28 -13.87
CA LEU A 77 -4.44 1.87 -13.71
C LEU A 77 -5.30 1.65 -12.46
N PRO A 78 -6.33 0.79 -12.54
CA PRO A 78 -7.06 0.35 -11.37
C PRO A 78 -6.14 -0.31 -10.32
N PRO A 79 -6.48 -0.30 -9.02
CA PRO A 79 -5.61 -0.82 -7.96
C PRO A 79 -5.11 -2.25 -8.20
N ARG A 80 -5.97 -3.15 -8.64
CA ARG A 80 -5.56 -4.53 -8.96
C ARG A 80 -4.56 -4.60 -10.10
N GLU A 81 -4.80 -3.85 -11.17
CA GLU A 81 -3.89 -3.81 -12.32
C GLU A 81 -2.56 -3.15 -11.95
N THR A 82 -2.57 -2.12 -11.12
CA THR A 82 -1.38 -1.48 -10.57
C THR A 82 -0.47 -2.51 -9.91
N LEU A 83 -0.99 -3.34 -9.01
CA LEU A 83 -0.21 -4.36 -8.34
C LEU A 83 0.15 -5.54 -9.25
N SER A 84 -0.73 -5.93 -10.16
CA SER A 84 -0.47 -6.99 -11.12
C SER A 84 0.68 -6.63 -12.07
N GLN A 85 0.67 -5.43 -12.63
CA GLN A 85 1.75 -4.96 -13.50
C GLN A 85 3.08 -4.82 -12.73
N THR A 86 3.01 -4.36 -11.47
CA THR A 86 4.19 -4.31 -10.60
C THR A 86 4.75 -5.70 -10.34
N ASN A 87 3.88 -6.69 -10.08
CA ASN A 87 4.28 -8.08 -9.89
C ASN A 87 5.01 -8.64 -11.10
N ASP A 88 4.44 -8.47 -12.28
CA ASP A 88 4.97 -9.03 -13.51
C ASP A 88 6.34 -8.40 -13.85
N LEU A 89 6.46 -7.09 -13.72
CA LEU A 89 7.72 -6.39 -13.99
C LEU A 89 8.83 -6.77 -12.99
N ILE A 90 8.50 -6.90 -11.71
CA ILE A 90 9.45 -7.35 -10.69
C ILE A 90 9.92 -8.79 -10.98
N LEU A 91 9.02 -9.67 -11.39
CA LEU A 91 9.38 -11.05 -11.74
C LEU A 91 10.29 -11.15 -12.96
N ASP A 92 10.09 -10.27 -13.94
CA ASP A 92 10.91 -10.25 -15.15
C ASP A 92 12.34 -9.76 -14.87
N ASP A 93 12.49 -8.82 -13.92
CA ASP A 93 13.76 -8.16 -13.64
C ASP A 93 14.53 -8.75 -12.43
N ALA A 94 13.86 -9.50 -11.56
CA ALA A 94 14.45 -9.92 -10.29
C ALA A 94 14.95 -11.35 -10.29
N GLU A 95 16.25 -11.53 -10.49
CA GLU A 95 16.96 -12.79 -10.15
C GLU A 95 17.14 -12.98 -8.63
N SER A 96 16.79 -11.98 -7.81
CA SER A 96 17.16 -11.90 -6.40
C SER A 96 16.32 -12.78 -5.46
N GLY A 97 15.15 -13.27 -5.90
CA GLY A 97 14.20 -13.99 -5.03
C GLY A 97 13.56 -13.13 -3.95
N MET A 98 13.77 -11.81 -3.97
CA MET A 98 13.09 -10.87 -3.06
C MET A 98 11.65 -10.66 -3.49
N PHE A 99 10.80 -10.42 -2.50
CA PHE A 99 9.38 -10.12 -2.69
C PHE A 99 8.96 -8.99 -1.75
N VAL A 100 7.81 -8.41 -2.01
CA VAL A 100 7.23 -7.37 -1.18
C VAL A 100 5.78 -7.69 -0.86
N THR A 101 5.42 -7.63 0.43
CA THR A 101 4.03 -7.64 0.84
C THR A 101 3.47 -6.24 0.70
N VAL A 102 2.27 -6.12 0.16
CA VAL A 102 1.65 -4.82 -0.11
C VAL A 102 0.19 -4.82 0.30
N TYR A 103 -0.24 -3.76 0.96
CA TYR A 103 -1.65 -3.40 1.05
C TYR A 103 -1.87 -2.07 0.35
N HIS A 104 -2.71 -2.07 -0.67
CA HIS A 104 -3.02 -0.89 -1.48
C HIS A 104 -4.51 -0.58 -1.40
N SER A 105 -4.82 0.68 -1.09
CA SER A 105 -6.20 1.17 -1.05
C SER A 105 -6.34 2.44 -1.89
N VAL A 106 -7.48 2.59 -2.52
CA VAL A 106 -7.91 3.86 -3.14
C VAL A 106 -9.18 4.29 -2.46
N PHE A 107 -9.19 5.53 -1.99
CA PHE A 107 -10.31 6.17 -1.29
C PHE A 107 -10.94 7.22 -2.19
N TYR A 108 -12.26 7.22 -2.23
CA TYR A 108 -13.06 8.13 -3.03
C TYR A 108 -13.84 9.11 -2.14
N LYS A 109 -14.10 10.28 -2.66
CA LYS A 109 -14.78 11.37 -1.96
C LYS A 109 -16.19 10.99 -1.45
N ASP A 110 -16.83 10.01 -2.07
CA ASP A 110 -18.15 9.49 -1.67
C ASP A 110 -18.10 8.48 -0.50
N GLY A 111 -16.92 8.19 0.03
CA GLY A 111 -16.69 7.22 1.12
C GLY A 111 -16.40 5.80 0.64
N ARG A 112 -16.51 5.52 -0.65
CA ARG A 112 -16.09 4.24 -1.23
C ARG A 112 -14.59 4.05 -1.11
N SER A 113 -14.15 2.82 -0.86
CA SER A 113 -12.75 2.44 -0.98
C SER A 113 -12.60 1.12 -1.71
N ILE A 114 -11.55 1.02 -2.51
CA ILE A 114 -11.13 -0.23 -3.17
C ILE A 114 -9.82 -0.67 -2.55
N ASN A 115 -9.79 -1.91 -2.08
CA ASN A 115 -8.73 -2.43 -1.26
C ASN A 115 -8.17 -3.72 -1.85
N ILE A 116 -6.85 -3.84 -1.88
CA ILE A 116 -6.14 -5.03 -2.37
C ILE A 116 -5.06 -5.41 -1.37
N ASN A 117 -5.10 -6.66 -0.94
CA ASN A 117 -4.06 -7.24 -0.11
C ASN A 117 -3.21 -8.22 -0.92
N ALA A 118 -1.94 -7.93 -1.02
CA ALA A 118 -0.92 -8.78 -1.63
C ALA A 118 0.01 -9.35 -0.54
N GLY A 119 -0.55 -10.20 0.32
CA GLY A 119 0.20 -10.92 1.36
C GLY A 119 0.63 -10.08 2.56
N HIS A 120 0.13 -8.87 2.71
CA HIS A 120 0.47 -7.98 3.83
C HIS A 120 -0.44 -8.21 5.04
N ASN A 121 0.00 -7.77 6.23
CA ASN A 121 -0.82 -7.74 7.44
C ASN A 121 -2.13 -6.99 7.16
N PRO A 122 -3.30 -7.59 7.43
CA PRO A 122 -4.56 -6.92 7.18
C PRO A 122 -4.72 -5.72 8.12
N PRO A 123 -5.07 -4.54 7.62
CA PRO A 123 -5.37 -3.39 8.46
C PRO A 123 -6.53 -3.65 9.40
N VAL A 124 -6.59 -2.92 10.49
CA VAL A 124 -7.71 -2.91 11.43
C VAL A 124 -8.65 -1.77 11.06
N ILE A 125 -9.95 -2.07 10.93
CA ILE A 125 -10.98 -1.05 10.76
C ILE A 125 -11.81 -0.92 12.05
N TYR A 126 -11.96 0.31 12.52
CA TYR A 126 -12.92 0.69 13.56
C TYR A 126 -14.14 1.31 12.91
N ARG A 127 -15.31 0.80 13.26
CA ARG A 127 -16.60 1.31 12.81
C ARG A 127 -17.24 2.19 13.89
N ALA A 128 -17.34 3.48 13.64
CA ALA A 128 -17.88 4.43 14.62
C ALA A 128 -19.36 4.14 14.94
N ALA A 129 -20.15 3.73 13.96
CA ALA A 129 -21.59 3.47 14.14
C ALA A 129 -21.87 2.34 15.15
N THR A 130 -20.99 1.35 15.26
CA THR A 130 -21.15 0.18 16.14
C THR A 130 -20.15 0.14 17.28
N GLY A 131 -19.11 0.97 17.26
CA GLY A 131 -18.02 0.94 18.23
C GLY A 131 -17.17 -0.34 18.16
N THR A 132 -17.17 -1.04 17.03
CA THR A 132 -16.48 -2.33 16.86
C THR A 132 -15.25 -2.21 15.97
N THR A 133 -14.30 -3.11 16.21
CA THR A 133 -13.12 -3.28 15.36
C THR A 133 -13.15 -4.64 14.67
N SER A 134 -12.63 -4.69 13.46
CA SER A 134 -12.42 -5.94 12.71
C SER A 134 -11.19 -5.82 11.81
N LEU A 135 -10.70 -6.95 11.33
CA LEU A 135 -9.66 -6.96 10.32
C LEU A 135 -10.26 -6.68 8.94
N MET A 136 -9.53 -5.91 8.13
CA MET A 136 -9.85 -5.74 6.73
C MET A 136 -9.56 -7.02 5.95
N PRO A 137 -10.04 -7.17 4.71
CA PRO A 137 -9.86 -8.39 3.93
C PRO A 137 -8.42 -8.83 3.81
N GLN A 138 -8.21 -10.11 4.01
CA GLN A 138 -6.97 -10.82 3.70
C GLN A 138 -7.03 -11.35 2.27
N GLY A 139 -5.89 -11.59 1.68
CA GLY A 139 -5.84 -12.26 0.38
C GLY A 139 -4.57 -11.98 -0.39
N GLY A 140 -4.47 -12.65 -1.53
CA GLY A 140 -3.34 -12.51 -2.41
C GLY A 140 -2.02 -13.07 -1.86
N ARG A 141 -1.02 -12.99 -2.68
CA ARG A 141 0.36 -13.37 -2.34
C ARG A 141 1.25 -12.15 -2.50
N ALA A 142 2.40 -12.16 -1.85
CA ALA A 142 3.39 -11.11 -2.00
C ALA A 142 3.74 -10.85 -3.47
N ILE A 143 4.01 -9.60 -3.79
CA ILE A 143 4.40 -9.14 -5.12
C ILE A 143 5.84 -9.59 -5.40
N GLY A 144 6.09 -10.11 -6.61
CA GLY A 144 7.42 -10.57 -7.04
C GLY A 144 7.75 -12.01 -6.65
N TRP A 145 6.79 -12.77 -6.11
CA TRP A 145 7.01 -14.15 -5.70
C TRP A 145 6.47 -15.18 -6.72
N PHE A 146 5.30 -14.93 -7.27
CA PHE A 146 4.64 -15.86 -8.19
C PHE A 146 4.13 -15.16 -9.44
N PRO A 147 4.28 -15.79 -10.63
CA PRO A 147 3.59 -15.33 -11.81
C PRO A 147 2.07 -15.48 -11.64
N HIS A 148 1.31 -14.63 -12.29
CA HIS A 148 -0.16 -14.65 -12.25
C HIS A 148 -0.74 -14.63 -10.83
N ASN A 149 -0.25 -13.71 -10.00
CA ASN A 149 -0.71 -13.53 -8.63
C ASN A 149 -2.22 -13.21 -8.60
N PRO A 150 -3.07 -14.06 -7.98
CA PRO A 150 -4.51 -13.85 -7.95
C PRO A 150 -4.86 -12.76 -6.91
N LEU A 151 -4.84 -11.50 -7.34
CA LEU A 151 -5.21 -10.36 -6.51
C LEU A 151 -6.71 -10.11 -6.58
N SER A 152 -7.37 -10.01 -5.44
CA SER A 152 -8.79 -9.72 -5.33
C SER A 152 -9.01 -8.28 -4.87
N GLU A 153 -9.91 -7.57 -5.53
CA GLU A 153 -10.40 -6.28 -5.08
C GLU A 153 -11.55 -6.46 -4.10
N VAL A 154 -11.51 -5.70 -3.00
CA VAL A 154 -12.61 -5.62 -2.04
C VAL A 154 -13.04 -4.17 -1.90
N GLU A 155 -14.30 -3.90 -2.23
CA GLU A 155 -14.92 -2.60 -2.05
C GLU A 155 -15.51 -2.49 -0.65
N LEU A 156 -15.21 -1.40 0.05
CA LEU A 156 -15.78 -1.05 1.34
C LEU A 156 -16.34 0.36 1.27
N LYS A 157 -17.46 0.57 1.98
CA LYS A 157 -18.01 1.89 2.25
C LYS A 157 -17.58 2.35 3.63
N LEU A 158 -16.92 3.51 3.69
CA LEU A 158 -16.59 4.19 4.94
C LEU A 158 -17.66 5.21 5.29
N GLU A 159 -17.92 5.33 6.58
CA GLU A 159 -18.81 6.32 7.15
C GLU A 159 -18.00 7.31 8.01
N PRO A 160 -18.49 8.56 8.21
CA PRO A 160 -17.84 9.52 9.09
C PRO A 160 -17.55 8.94 10.48
N GLY A 161 -16.32 9.11 10.95
CA GLY A 161 -15.86 8.58 12.23
C GLY A 161 -15.21 7.20 12.15
N ASP A 162 -15.30 6.49 11.02
CA ASP A 162 -14.55 5.25 10.81
C ASP A 162 -13.05 5.52 10.77
N VAL A 163 -12.25 4.60 11.29
CA VAL A 163 -10.79 4.68 11.30
C VAL A 163 -10.19 3.40 10.78
N ILE A 164 -9.23 3.51 9.88
CA ILE A 164 -8.42 2.37 9.41
C ILE A 164 -6.98 2.56 9.89
N VAL A 165 -6.43 1.52 10.51
CA VAL A 165 -5.03 1.48 10.96
C VAL A 165 -4.28 0.45 10.13
N TYR A 166 -3.31 0.93 9.36
CA TYR A 166 -2.34 0.12 8.64
C TYR A 166 -1.06 0.00 9.46
N TYR A 167 -0.40 -1.14 9.43
CA TYR A 167 0.83 -1.37 10.19
C TYR A 167 1.73 -2.41 9.52
N THR A 168 3.03 -2.28 9.76
CA THR A 168 4.05 -3.33 9.58
C THR A 168 4.55 -3.80 10.94
N ASP A 169 5.24 -4.93 11.01
CA ASP A 169 5.85 -5.48 12.23
C ASP A 169 7.26 -4.92 12.50
#